data_f788f0d7edb58fee67a612d7b2aa23ea
#
_entry.id   f788f0d7edb58fee67a612d7b2aa23ea
#
_cell.length_a   1.000
_cell.length_b   1.000
_cell.length_c   1.000
_cell.angle_alpha   90.00
_cell.angle_beta   90.00
_cell.angle_gamma   90.00
#
_symmetry.space_group_name_H-M   'P 1'
#
loop_
_entity.id
_entity.type
_entity.pdbx_description
1 polymer ?
#
loop_
_entity_poly.entity_id
_entity_poly.type
_entity_poly.pdbx_seq_one_letter_code
_entity_poly.pdbx_strand_id
1 'polypeptide(L)'
;MQIQFKIIPAESIDVVVPLVKKMSNPSITEPLLLKRFKEMVTQNYECIGVYDAEKLVGVSGLWFCTRHYSGRSVELDHVFIEDAYRNKGLGSKFVNWIQRYVKSKGYEAIELNAYIANEPSHKFYERDGFQKLGYHFVKEIG
;
A
#
# COMPACT_ATOMS: atom_id res chain seq x y z
N MET A 1 16.79 -12.03 9.78
CA MET A 1 15.51 -11.30 9.65
C MET A 1 14.35 -12.26 9.91
N GLN A 2 13.40 -11.82 10.70
CA GLN A 2 12.18 -12.58 10.97
C GLN A 2 10.99 -11.83 10.40
N ILE A 3 10.76 -11.98 9.11
CA ILE A 3 9.74 -11.22 8.39
C ILE A 3 8.37 -11.85 8.57
N GLN A 4 7.39 -11.03 8.95
CA GLN A 4 5.98 -11.40 9.00
C GLN A 4 5.14 -10.31 8.35
N PHE A 5 4.07 -10.73 7.69
CA PHE A 5 3.07 -9.82 7.13
C PHE A 5 1.81 -9.95 7.97
N LYS A 6 1.31 -8.83 8.48
CA LYS A 6 0.15 -8.83 9.39
C LYS A 6 -0.77 -7.66 9.10
N ILE A 7 -2.07 -7.89 9.30
CA ILE A 7 -3.04 -6.80 9.27
C ILE A 7 -2.79 -5.91 10.48
N ILE A 8 -2.73 -4.60 10.25
CA ILE A 8 -2.61 -3.62 11.33
C ILE A 8 -4.03 -3.27 11.79
N PRO A 9 -4.39 -3.53 13.06
CA PRO A 9 -5.72 -3.19 13.54
C PRO A 9 -6.03 -1.70 13.39
N ALA A 10 -7.28 -1.36 13.09
CA ALA A 10 -7.69 0.03 12.89
C ALA A 10 -7.30 0.94 14.07
N GLU A 11 -7.45 0.44 15.30
CA GLU A 11 -7.11 1.19 16.50
C GLU A 11 -5.61 1.45 16.66
N SER A 12 -4.76 0.73 15.91
CA SER A 12 -3.31 0.88 15.95
C SER A 12 -2.74 1.58 14.72
N ILE A 13 -3.58 2.22 13.91
CA ILE A 13 -3.16 2.78 12.62
C ILE A 13 -2.10 3.89 12.76
N ASP A 14 -2.00 4.51 13.90
CA ASP A 14 -1.01 5.56 14.17
C ASP A 14 0.44 5.08 13.93
N VAL A 15 0.69 3.78 14.08
CA VAL A 15 2.05 3.24 13.96
C VAL A 15 2.64 3.39 12.54
N VAL A 16 1.79 3.55 11.51
CA VAL A 16 2.27 3.66 10.13
C VAL A 16 2.71 5.08 9.77
N VAL A 17 2.32 6.08 10.55
CA VAL A 17 2.53 7.49 10.20
C VAL A 17 4.00 7.82 9.95
N PRO A 18 4.96 7.43 10.82
CA PRO A 18 6.37 7.73 10.55
C PRO A 18 6.90 7.13 9.25
N LEU A 19 6.42 5.94 8.86
CA LEU A 19 6.84 5.30 7.61
C LEU A 19 6.27 6.04 6.40
N VAL A 20 4.96 6.27 6.42
CA VAL A 20 4.29 6.94 5.30
C VAL A 20 4.80 8.36 5.13
N LYS A 21 5.16 9.04 6.22
CA LYS A 21 5.76 10.38 6.16
C LYS A 21 7.00 10.41 5.26
N LYS A 22 7.80 9.35 5.27
CA LYS A 22 9.03 9.26 4.48
C LYS A 22 8.76 9.27 2.97
N MET A 23 7.62 8.76 2.53
CA MET A 23 7.26 8.70 1.11
C MET A 23 6.30 9.81 0.69
N SER A 24 5.75 10.56 1.63
CA SER A 24 4.74 11.58 1.37
C SER A 24 5.37 12.90 0.95
N ASN A 25 4.56 13.75 0.31
CA ASN A 25 4.95 15.12 0.02
C ASN A 25 5.39 15.79 1.34
N PRO A 26 6.58 16.42 1.39
CA PRO A 26 7.09 17.03 2.63
C PRO A 26 6.16 18.06 3.26
N SER A 27 5.26 18.67 2.48
CA SER A 27 4.30 19.64 2.99
C SER A 27 3.20 19.01 3.84
N ILE A 28 3.02 17.69 3.77
CA ILE A 28 2.01 16.98 4.56
C ILE A 28 2.62 16.63 5.91
N THR A 29 2.12 17.26 6.97
CA THR A 29 2.64 17.05 8.33
C THR A 29 2.19 15.71 8.91
N GLU A 30 2.91 15.21 9.92
CA GLU A 30 2.50 13.97 10.60
C GLU A 30 1.13 14.10 11.28
N PRO A 31 0.80 15.22 11.97
CA PRO A 31 -0.55 15.37 12.51
C PRO A 31 -1.65 15.29 11.45
N LEU A 32 -1.41 15.85 10.26
CA LEU A 32 -2.38 15.75 9.16
C LEU A 32 -2.48 14.32 8.63
N LEU A 33 -1.37 13.63 8.47
CA LEU A 33 -1.37 12.21 8.08
C LEU A 33 -2.16 11.39 9.09
N LEU A 34 -1.91 11.59 10.38
CA LEU A 34 -2.61 10.86 11.43
C LEU A 34 -4.12 11.08 11.35
N LYS A 35 -4.54 12.33 11.17
CA LYS A 35 -5.95 12.68 11.03
C LYS A 35 -6.57 11.93 9.85
N ARG A 36 -5.88 11.92 8.71
CA ARG A 36 -6.36 11.25 7.49
C ARG A 36 -6.44 9.73 7.68
N PHE A 37 -5.42 9.12 8.27
CA PHE A 37 -5.45 7.67 8.52
C PHE A 37 -6.58 7.27 9.46
N LYS A 38 -6.87 8.08 10.49
CA LYS A 38 -7.99 7.82 11.38
C LYS A 38 -9.34 7.87 10.65
N GLU A 39 -9.45 8.71 9.64
CA GLU A 39 -10.65 8.73 8.79
C GLU A 39 -10.66 7.54 7.84
N MET A 40 -9.53 7.22 7.22
CA MET A 40 -9.42 6.12 6.25
C MET A 40 -9.87 4.79 6.86
N VAL A 41 -9.49 4.49 8.10
CA VAL A 41 -9.84 3.21 8.73
C VAL A 41 -11.34 3.07 9.02
N THR A 42 -12.13 4.13 8.91
CA THR A 42 -13.59 4.05 9.03
C THR A 42 -14.26 3.71 7.70
N GLN A 43 -13.50 3.60 6.62
CA GLN A 43 -13.97 3.35 5.26
C GLN A 43 -13.62 1.93 4.84
N ASN A 44 -13.72 1.64 3.53
CA ASN A 44 -13.38 0.31 2.98
C ASN A 44 -11.86 0.17 2.84
N TYR A 45 -11.15 0.26 3.95
CA TYR A 45 -9.70 0.33 4.00
C TYR A 45 -9.15 -0.63 5.04
N GLU A 46 -8.07 -1.31 4.67
CA GLU A 46 -7.25 -2.08 5.62
C GLU A 46 -5.79 -1.73 5.38
N CYS A 47 -4.96 -1.94 6.40
CA CYS A 47 -3.54 -1.71 6.28
C CYS A 47 -2.78 -2.98 6.66
N ILE A 48 -1.79 -3.33 5.84
CA ILE A 48 -0.94 -4.48 6.08
C ILE A 48 0.45 -3.98 6.45
N GLY A 49 1.01 -4.53 7.51
CA GLY A 49 2.36 -4.21 7.94
C GLY A 49 3.34 -5.32 7.62
N VAL A 50 4.56 -4.91 7.28
CA VAL A 50 5.71 -5.81 7.17
C VAL A 50 6.53 -5.63 8.44
N TYR A 51 6.74 -6.71 9.18
CA TYR A 51 7.48 -6.68 10.43
C TYR A 51 8.74 -7.52 10.34
N ASP A 52 9.83 -6.98 10.87
CA ASP A 52 11.04 -7.74 11.18
C ASP A 52 11.03 -7.94 12.70
N ALA A 53 10.70 -9.16 13.15
CA ALA A 53 10.36 -9.43 14.54
C ALA A 53 9.22 -8.48 14.97
N GLU A 54 9.44 -7.55 15.89
CA GLU A 54 8.42 -6.60 16.33
C GLU A 54 8.52 -5.22 15.68
N LYS A 55 9.52 -5.02 14.82
CA LYS A 55 9.75 -3.73 14.19
C LYS A 55 8.95 -3.61 12.89
N LEU A 56 8.15 -2.57 12.77
CA LEU A 56 7.44 -2.28 11.52
C LEU A 56 8.42 -1.69 10.50
N VAL A 57 8.62 -2.39 9.38
CA VAL A 57 9.60 -1.98 8.36
C VAL A 57 8.98 -1.75 6.99
N GLY A 58 7.70 -1.99 6.84
CA GLY A 58 7.00 -1.74 5.58
C GLY A 58 5.50 -1.71 5.79
N VAL A 59 4.80 -1.21 4.79
CA VAL A 59 3.35 -1.00 4.88
C VAL A 59 2.74 -0.96 3.50
N SER A 60 1.48 -1.38 3.39
CA SER A 60 0.61 -1.11 2.26
C SER A 60 -0.81 -0.90 2.74
N GLY A 61 -1.46 0.14 2.22
CA GLY A 61 -2.89 0.28 2.37
C GLY A 61 -3.62 -0.54 1.32
N LEU A 62 -4.84 -0.96 1.64
CA LEU A 62 -5.71 -1.70 0.74
C LEU A 62 -7.06 -1.01 0.72
N TRP A 63 -7.49 -0.54 -0.46
CA TRP A 63 -8.82 0.00 -0.67
C TRP A 63 -9.68 -1.03 -1.40
N PHE A 64 -10.82 -1.38 -0.82
CA PHE A 64 -11.70 -2.42 -1.36
C PHE A 64 -12.88 -1.80 -2.09
N CYS A 65 -13.11 -2.22 -3.34
CA CYS A 65 -14.24 -1.71 -4.12
C CYS A 65 -14.60 -2.70 -5.23
N THR A 66 -15.69 -2.40 -5.95
CA THR A 66 -16.05 -3.11 -7.17
C THR A 66 -15.94 -2.15 -8.34
N ARG A 67 -15.19 -2.53 -9.36
CA ARG A 67 -15.03 -1.72 -10.57
C ARG A 67 -15.67 -2.43 -11.76
N HIS A 68 -16.29 -1.64 -12.66
CA HIS A 68 -16.98 -2.22 -13.79
C HIS A 68 -16.05 -3.01 -14.73
N TYR A 69 -14.75 -2.66 -14.77
CA TYR A 69 -13.81 -3.28 -15.70
C TYR A 69 -12.99 -4.42 -15.08
N SER A 70 -12.94 -4.55 -13.77
CA SER A 70 -12.09 -5.55 -13.09
C SER A 70 -12.84 -6.38 -12.05
N GLY A 71 -14.09 -6.06 -11.75
CA GLY A 71 -14.86 -6.75 -10.72
C GLY A 71 -14.50 -6.30 -9.32
N ARG A 72 -14.54 -7.21 -8.36
CA ARG A 72 -14.16 -6.92 -6.98
C ARG A 72 -12.65 -6.72 -6.93
N SER A 73 -12.22 -5.51 -6.66
CA SER A 73 -10.85 -5.07 -6.84
C SER A 73 -10.30 -4.44 -5.57
N VAL A 74 -8.99 -4.60 -5.36
CA VAL A 74 -8.28 -3.99 -4.24
C VAL A 74 -7.20 -3.07 -4.81
N GLU A 75 -7.22 -1.81 -4.39
CA GLU A 75 -6.18 -0.86 -4.78
C GLU A 75 -5.13 -0.78 -3.67
N LEU A 76 -3.88 -1.05 -4.02
CA LEU A 76 -2.75 -0.88 -3.11
C LEU A 76 -2.41 0.60 -3.04
N ASP A 77 -2.26 1.12 -1.83
CA ASP A 77 -1.97 2.52 -1.58
C ASP A 77 -0.79 2.63 -0.62
N HIS A 78 -0.04 3.73 -0.72
CA HIS A 78 1.13 4.03 0.14
C HIS A 78 2.00 2.81 0.43
N VAL A 79 2.34 2.05 -0.61
CA VAL A 79 3.24 0.90 -0.49
C VAL A 79 4.65 1.42 -0.20
N PHE A 80 5.21 1.01 0.93
CA PHE A 80 6.53 1.48 1.34
C PHE A 80 7.27 0.38 2.09
N ILE A 81 8.56 0.25 1.80
CA ILE A 81 9.47 -0.63 2.54
C ILE A 81 10.72 0.19 2.87
N GLU A 82 11.18 0.11 4.11
CA GLU A 82 12.39 0.80 4.56
C GLU A 82 13.58 0.45 3.68
N ASP A 83 14.46 1.43 3.43
CA ASP A 83 15.62 1.27 2.52
C ASP A 83 16.50 0.06 2.89
N ALA A 84 16.71 -0.16 4.18
CA ALA A 84 17.54 -1.26 4.65
C ALA A 84 17.00 -2.64 4.27
N TYR A 85 15.72 -2.71 3.89
CA TYR A 85 15.04 -3.97 3.56
C TYR A 85 14.75 -4.09 2.07
N ARG A 86 15.12 -3.11 1.25
CA ARG A 86 14.91 -3.14 -0.20
C ARG A 86 15.96 -4.02 -0.89
N ASN A 87 15.64 -4.39 -2.15
CA ASN A 87 16.51 -5.19 -3.02
C ASN A 87 16.85 -6.58 -2.46
N LYS A 88 15.94 -7.14 -1.66
CA LYS A 88 16.07 -8.48 -1.07
C LYS A 88 14.89 -9.38 -1.43
N GLY A 89 14.12 -9.01 -2.46
CA GLY A 89 12.94 -9.78 -2.88
C GLY A 89 11.75 -9.63 -1.94
N LEU A 90 11.83 -8.76 -0.94
CA LEU A 90 10.78 -8.59 0.04
C LEU A 90 9.51 -7.98 -0.57
N GLY A 91 9.67 -7.04 -1.51
CA GLY A 91 8.54 -6.42 -2.18
C GLY A 91 7.66 -7.43 -2.91
N SER A 92 8.27 -8.35 -3.67
CA SER A 92 7.53 -9.40 -4.36
C SER A 92 6.82 -10.34 -3.40
N LYS A 93 7.49 -10.72 -2.31
CA LYS A 93 6.87 -11.55 -1.27
C LYS A 93 5.68 -10.85 -0.65
N PHE A 94 5.79 -9.54 -0.42
CA PHE A 94 4.72 -8.75 0.17
C PHE A 94 3.50 -8.68 -0.76
N VAL A 95 3.72 -8.34 -2.03
CA VAL A 95 2.63 -8.28 -3.02
C VAL A 95 1.97 -9.65 -3.18
N ASN A 96 2.76 -10.73 -3.22
CA ASN A 96 2.22 -12.08 -3.30
C ASN A 96 1.38 -12.44 -2.08
N TRP A 97 1.80 -12.04 -0.90
CA TRP A 97 1.04 -12.28 0.32
C TRP A 97 -0.30 -11.53 0.26
N ILE A 98 -0.27 -10.26 -0.15
CA ILE A 98 -1.48 -9.45 -0.30
C ILE A 98 -2.43 -10.10 -1.31
N GLN A 99 -1.89 -10.56 -2.46
CA GLN A 99 -2.69 -11.21 -3.48
C GLN A 99 -3.42 -12.43 -2.95
N ARG A 100 -2.73 -13.27 -2.20
CA ARG A 100 -3.36 -14.46 -1.58
C ARG A 100 -4.41 -14.05 -0.55
N TYR A 101 -4.10 -13.05 0.25
CA TYR A 101 -5.02 -12.56 1.28
C TYR A 101 -6.33 -12.06 0.67
N VAL A 102 -6.26 -11.17 -0.31
CA VAL A 102 -7.47 -10.60 -0.91
C VAL A 102 -8.22 -11.61 -1.77
N LYS A 103 -7.51 -12.54 -2.41
CA LYS A 103 -8.15 -13.63 -3.14
C LYS A 103 -8.97 -14.50 -2.21
N SER A 104 -8.46 -14.78 -1.00
CA SER A 104 -9.19 -15.56 -0.01
C SER A 104 -10.48 -14.87 0.44
N LYS A 105 -10.58 -13.55 0.28
CA LYS A 105 -11.76 -12.76 0.59
C LYS A 105 -12.71 -12.62 -0.61
N GLY A 106 -12.39 -13.27 -1.72
CA GLY A 106 -13.24 -13.26 -2.92
C GLY A 106 -12.99 -12.11 -3.88
N TYR A 107 -11.84 -11.43 -3.77
CA TYR A 107 -11.48 -10.34 -4.68
C TYR A 107 -10.79 -10.89 -5.92
N GLU A 108 -11.00 -10.21 -7.07
CA GLU A 108 -10.62 -10.72 -8.39
C GLU A 108 -9.43 -10.00 -8.98
N ALA A 109 -9.13 -8.79 -8.53
CA ALA A 109 -8.06 -7.97 -9.10
C ALA A 109 -7.36 -7.14 -8.03
N ILE A 110 -6.10 -6.80 -8.31
CA ILE A 110 -5.31 -5.84 -7.54
C ILE A 110 -4.93 -4.72 -8.48
N GLU A 111 -5.06 -3.48 -8.02
CA GLU A 111 -4.70 -2.29 -8.79
C GLU A 111 -3.77 -1.43 -7.96
N LEU A 112 -3.03 -0.54 -8.62
CA LEU A 112 -2.21 0.46 -7.93
C LEU A 112 -1.91 1.62 -8.87
N ASN A 113 -1.49 2.73 -8.27
CA ASN A 113 -0.96 3.88 -9.01
C ASN A 113 0.49 4.08 -8.59
N ALA A 114 1.35 4.38 -9.55
CA ALA A 114 2.75 4.72 -9.31
C ALA A 114 3.05 6.05 -9.95
N TYR A 115 3.90 6.87 -9.30
CA TYR A 115 4.29 8.15 -9.89
C TYR A 115 4.97 7.93 -11.23
N ILE A 116 4.64 8.79 -12.21
CA ILE A 116 5.18 8.68 -13.58
C ILE A 116 6.71 8.66 -13.57
N ALA A 117 7.33 9.47 -12.72
CA ALA A 117 8.78 9.57 -12.65
C ALA A 117 9.47 8.40 -11.96
N ASN A 118 8.72 7.51 -11.32
CA ASN A 118 9.30 6.40 -10.57
C ASN A 118 9.47 5.16 -11.45
N GLU A 119 10.46 5.20 -12.36
CA GLU A 119 10.73 4.10 -13.29
C GLU A 119 11.04 2.77 -12.60
N PRO A 120 11.82 2.71 -11.51
CA PRO A 120 12.06 1.43 -10.83
C PRO A 120 10.78 0.75 -10.36
N SER A 121 9.80 1.51 -9.86
CA SER A 121 8.50 0.97 -9.46
C SER A 121 7.75 0.40 -10.66
N HIS A 122 7.74 1.10 -11.80
CA HIS A 122 7.08 0.62 -13.01
C HIS A 122 7.66 -0.73 -13.43
N LYS A 123 8.98 -0.86 -13.47
CA LYS A 123 9.63 -2.12 -13.83
C LYS A 123 9.31 -3.23 -12.86
N PHE A 124 9.30 -2.91 -11.57
CA PHE A 124 8.98 -3.87 -10.52
C PHE A 124 7.57 -4.43 -10.70
N TYR A 125 6.57 -3.55 -10.86
CA TYR A 125 5.19 -3.99 -10.98
C TYR A 125 4.93 -4.72 -12.29
N GLU A 126 5.50 -4.27 -13.41
CA GLU A 126 5.36 -4.96 -14.69
C GLU A 126 5.95 -6.37 -14.64
N ARG A 127 7.09 -6.53 -13.97
CA ARG A 127 7.72 -7.84 -13.78
C ARG A 127 6.85 -8.76 -12.92
N ASP A 128 6.09 -8.18 -11.97
CA ASP A 128 5.17 -8.93 -11.11
C ASP A 128 3.80 -9.18 -11.77
N GLY A 129 3.64 -8.83 -13.04
CA GLY A 129 2.43 -9.14 -13.82
C GLY A 129 1.40 -8.01 -13.90
N PHE A 130 1.71 -6.82 -13.41
CA PHE A 130 0.82 -5.67 -13.53
C PHE A 130 0.94 -5.05 -14.91
N GLN A 131 -0.19 -4.60 -15.48
CA GLN A 131 -0.24 -3.91 -16.76
C GLN A 131 -0.59 -2.44 -16.55
N LYS A 132 0.06 -1.56 -17.29
CA LYS A 132 -0.28 -0.13 -17.28
C LYS A 132 -1.55 0.08 -18.10
N LEU A 133 -2.63 0.50 -17.46
CA LEU A 133 -3.91 0.71 -18.14
C LEU A 133 -4.24 2.19 -18.38
N GLY A 134 -3.61 3.12 -17.65
CA GLY A 134 -3.94 4.52 -17.79
C GLY A 134 -3.10 5.40 -16.89
N TYR A 135 -3.47 6.68 -16.84
CA TYR A 135 -2.84 7.68 -15.98
C TYR A 135 -3.81 8.16 -14.93
N HIS A 136 -3.30 8.48 -13.76
CA HIS A 136 -4.08 9.01 -12.65
C HIS A 136 -4.00 10.54 -12.66
N PHE A 137 -5.16 11.20 -12.71
CA PHE A 137 -5.24 12.66 -12.71
C PHE A 137 -5.90 13.12 -11.41
N VAL A 138 -5.27 14.10 -10.74
CA VAL A 138 -5.81 14.68 -9.50
C VAL A 138 -5.95 16.19 -9.66
N LYS A 139 -7.08 16.71 -9.23
CA LYS A 139 -7.31 18.16 -9.17
C LYS A 139 -7.86 18.47 -7.77
N GLU A 140 -7.17 19.32 -7.05
CA GLU A 140 -7.68 19.80 -5.77
C GLU A 140 -8.81 20.80 -6.04
N ILE A 141 -9.89 20.70 -5.28
CA ILE A 141 -11.11 21.46 -5.54
C ILE A 141 -11.52 22.39 -4.39
N GLY A 142 -10.68 22.48 -3.37
CA GLY A 142 -11.03 23.35 -2.25
C GLY A 142 -9.89 23.89 -1.46
#